data_d2649cea362c960c2d1543f1008296ad
#
_entry.id   d2649cea362c960c2d1543f1008296ad
#
_cell.length_a   1.000
_cell.length_b   1.000
_cell.length_c   1.000
_cell.angle_alpha   90.00
_cell.angle_beta   90.00
_cell.angle_gamma   90.00
#
_symmetry.space_group_name_H-M   'P 1'
#
loop_
_entity.id
_entity.type
_entity.pdbx_description
1 polymer ?
#
loop_
_entity_poly.entity_id
_entity_poly.type
_entity_poly.pdbx_seq_one_letter_code
_entity_poly.pdbx_strand_id
1 'polypeptide(L)'
;AMPAPQRESEKPLESKIEQVRMVLVLDASGSMWGQIDGKAKITIAKEVLTDLIDQIPTNFHTGLTIYGHRRKGDCDDIEMVIPVGSHNPTVMKSKIKAINPKGKTPLSAAIKQAAKALQYAKQMATVVLVSDGLETCNIDPCKIASELAMNGFDFTIHVISFDVKKEDQAGLKCLAENTDGFFLNAANARELRGALSRTVEKVKEAPEPIVEEPGDASLEAPDKAPAGSKIKVEWEGPASRNDFVTIVTKKSPEGAYQTYRYTSAGNPLFINVPDKVGLYEIRYIFGRTKATLARIDLTVTPVTAKLNAKSNIPGGSHFKITWAGPNNEGDYIAIARESADDKQYINYIHTSSGNPLEIQAPSTTGKYQLRYIMGKSKRVLARKDFVVTEVTGNLEAKEIVSAGADIQIIWIGPNNSGDYITIVPKGTDEKTYLNYTYTSYG
;
A
#
# COMPACT_ATOMS: atom_id res chain seq x y z
N ALA A 1 33.95 -4.08 64.28
CA ALA A 1 32.83 -4.77 63.63
C ALA A 1 31.86 -3.70 63.12
N MET A 2 31.81 -3.52 61.81
CA MET A 2 30.79 -2.66 61.16
C MET A 2 29.54 -3.49 60.91
N PRO A 3 28.33 -2.96 61.12
CA PRO A 3 27.12 -3.68 60.83
C PRO A 3 26.87 -3.76 59.31
N ALA A 4 26.39 -4.89 58.85
CA ALA A 4 26.04 -5.15 57.47
C ALA A 4 24.87 -4.25 57.00
N PRO A 5 24.83 -3.82 55.73
CA PRO A 5 23.72 -3.01 55.22
C PRO A 5 22.45 -3.86 55.16
N GLN A 6 21.39 -3.34 55.75
CA GLN A 6 20.04 -3.91 55.65
C GLN A 6 19.55 -3.80 54.19
N ARG A 7 19.18 -4.91 53.57
CA ARG A 7 18.43 -4.92 52.33
C ARG A 7 17.06 -4.24 52.57
N GLU A 8 16.85 -3.10 51.95
CA GLU A 8 15.49 -2.57 51.77
C GLU A 8 14.66 -3.61 51.01
N SER A 9 13.54 -3.99 51.63
CA SER A 9 12.56 -4.85 51.00
C SER A 9 11.94 -4.08 49.80
N GLU A 10 12.26 -4.51 48.59
CA GLU A 10 11.53 -4.10 47.41
C GLU A 10 10.04 -4.38 47.61
N LYS A 11 9.24 -3.31 47.63
CA LYS A 11 7.78 -3.41 47.57
C LYS A 11 7.43 -4.23 46.33
N PRO A 12 6.52 -5.20 46.40
CA PRO A 12 6.00 -5.89 45.22
C PRO A 12 5.42 -4.83 44.26
N LEU A 13 5.84 -4.90 43.01
CA LEU A 13 5.22 -4.14 41.93
C LEU A 13 3.74 -4.60 41.91
N GLU A 14 2.83 -3.76 42.41
CA GLU A 14 1.39 -3.98 42.20
C GLU A 14 1.17 -4.10 40.71
N SER A 15 0.80 -5.30 40.26
CA SER A 15 0.37 -5.55 38.89
C SER A 15 -0.84 -4.66 38.61
N LYS A 16 -0.63 -3.52 37.95
CA LYS A 16 -1.73 -2.75 37.36
C LYS A 16 -2.42 -3.70 36.41
N ILE A 17 -3.59 -4.19 36.77
CA ILE A 17 -4.49 -4.90 35.85
C ILE A 17 -4.73 -3.92 34.71
N GLU A 18 -4.13 -4.21 33.55
CA GLU A 18 -4.29 -3.37 32.36
C GLU A 18 -5.74 -3.52 31.89
N GLN A 19 -6.49 -2.43 31.96
CA GLN A 19 -7.90 -2.42 31.63
C GLN A 19 -8.07 -2.65 30.12
N VAL A 20 -8.92 -3.58 29.71
CA VAL A 20 -9.24 -3.82 28.31
C VAL A 20 -9.86 -2.56 27.72
N ARG A 21 -9.28 -2.07 26.62
CA ARG A 21 -9.71 -0.85 25.93
C ARG A 21 -10.22 -1.16 24.55
N MET A 22 -11.46 -0.77 24.27
CA MET A 22 -12.14 -1.10 23.03
C MET A 22 -12.92 0.12 22.47
N VAL A 23 -12.82 0.33 21.15
CA VAL A 23 -13.71 1.27 20.44
C VAL A 23 -14.57 0.51 19.45
N LEU A 24 -15.86 0.67 19.57
CA LEU A 24 -16.82 0.26 18.55
C LEU A 24 -16.85 1.34 17.45
N VAL A 25 -16.60 0.94 16.21
CA VAL A 25 -16.72 1.79 15.03
C VAL A 25 -17.93 1.32 14.22
N LEU A 26 -18.92 2.19 14.10
CA LEU A 26 -20.18 1.87 13.45
C LEU A 26 -20.36 2.65 12.15
N ASP A 27 -20.66 1.91 11.11
CA ASP A 27 -21.06 2.44 9.82
C ASP A 27 -22.47 3.06 9.90
N ALA A 28 -22.58 4.30 9.51
CA ALA A 28 -23.84 4.99 9.28
C ALA A 28 -23.82 5.70 7.92
N SER A 29 -23.17 5.10 6.93
CA SER A 29 -23.21 5.54 5.53
C SER A 29 -24.58 5.27 4.91
N GLY A 30 -24.81 5.83 3.72
CA GLY A 30 -26.10 5.73 3.04
C GLY A 30 -26.54 4.31 2.71
N SER A 31 -25.61 3.36 2.52
CA SER A 31 -25.86 1.94 2.26
C SER A 31 -26.61 1.25 3.40
N MET A 32 -26.41 1.70 4.63
CA MET A 32 -27.09 1.17 5.82
C MET A 32 -28.62 1.35 5.82
N TRP A 33 -29.18 2.11 4.87
CA TRP A 33 -30.61 2.11 4.58
C TRP A 33 -31.08 0.91 3.74
N GLY A 34 -30.16 0.14 3.15
CA GLY A 34 -30.47 -1.12 2.50
C GLY A 34 -31.27 -2.03 3.42
N GLN A 35 -32.13 -2.89 2.84
CA GLN A 35 -33.06 -3.71 3.61
C GLN A 35 -32.70 -5.18 3.57
N ILE A 36 -32.85 -5.84 4.71
CA ILE A 36 -32.78 -7.30 4.88
C ILE A 36 -34.14 -7.71 5.49
N ASP A 37 -34.86 -8.60 4.82
CA ASP A 37 -36.19 -9.08 5.23
C ASP A 37 -37.17 -7.94 5.57
N GLY A 38 -37.13 -6.86 4.76
CA GLY A 38 -38.03 -5.70 4.94
C GLY A 38 -37.65 -4.73 6.06
N LYS A 39 -36.44 -4.90 6.67
CA LYS A 39 -35.97 -4.05 7.75
C LYS A 39 -34.63 -3.41 7.38
N ALA A 40 -34.48 -2.10 7.59
CA ALA A 40 -33.23 -1.41 7.27
C ALA A 40 -32.06 -1.97 8.08
N LYS A 41 -30.90 -2.15 7.43
CA LYS A 41 -29.65 -2.65 8.05
C LYS A 41 -29.30 -1.86 9.30
N ILE A 42 -29.41 -0.53 9.26
CA ILE A 42 -29.13 0.31 10.45
C ILE A 42 -30.07 0.00 11.61
N THR A 43 -31.35 -0.31 11.34
CA THR A 43 -32.29 -0.68 12.39
C THR A 43 -31.89 -2.00 13.03
N ILE A 44 -31.53 -2.99 12.23
CA ILE A 44 -31.02 -4.29 12.70
C ILE A 44 -29.74 -4.09 13.53
N ALA A 45 -28.79 -3.32 13.01
CA ALA A 45 -27.53 -3.05 13.71
C ALA A 45 -27.75 -2.39 15.07
N LYS A 46 -28.65 -1.38 15.15
CA LYS A 46 -28.98 -0.70 16.42
C LYS A 46 -29.58 -1.66 17.47
N GLU A 47 -30.48 -2.54 17.06
CA GLU A 47 -31.11 -3.50 17.97
C GLU A 47 -30.06 -4.49 18.49
N VAL A 48 -29.29 -5.10 17.57
CA VAL A 48 -28.29 -6.10 17.95
C VAL A 48 -27.19 -5.48 18.83
N LEU A 49 -26.72 -4.28 18.50
CA LEU A 49 -25.75 -3.58 19.32
C LEU A 49 -26.29 -3.18 20.70
N THR A 50 -27.56 -2.76 20.76
CA THR A 50 -28.22 -2.42 22.05
C THR A 50 -28.23 -3.62 23.00
N ASP A 51 -28.49 -4.82 22.46
CA ASP A 51 -28.47 -6.05 23.26
C ASP A 51 -27.05 -6.48 23.67
N LEU A 52 -26.07 -6.24 22.80
CA LEU A 52 -24.67 -6.61 23.04
C LEU A 52 -24.01 -5.74 24.12
N ILE A 53 -24.33 -4.45 24.16
CA ILE A 53 -23.71 -3.50 25.08
C ILE A 53 -23.83 -3.96 26.54
N ASP A 54 -24.92 -4.63 26.93
CA ASP A 54 -25.08 -5.18 28.27
C ASP A 54 -24.17 -6.37 28.57
N GLN A 55 -23.59 -6.98 27.55
CA GLN A 55 -22.68 -8.12 27.69
C GLN A 55 -21.23 -7.69 27.86
N ILE A 56 -20.90 -6.41 27.61
CA ILE A 56 -19.57 -5.86 27.78
C ILE A 56 -19.29 -5.70 29.29
N PRO A 57 -18.18 -6.23 29.81
CA PRO A 57 -17.86 -6.11 31.22
C PRO A 57 -17.68 -4.65 31.68
N THR A 58 -18.10 -4.36 32.88
CA THR A 58 -18.04 -2.98 33.46
C THR A 58 -16.62 -2.48 33.70
N ASN A 59 -15.63 -3.37 33.79
CA ASN A 59 -14.23 -3.03 33.91
C ASN A 59 -13.54 -2.68 32.57
N PHE A 60 -14.28 -2.76 31.45
CA PHE A 60 -13.75 -2.33 30.16
C PHE A 60 -13.80 -0.81 30.04
N HIS A 61 -12.82 -0.25 29.35
CA HIS A 61 -12.86 1.11 28.82
C HIS A 61 -13.38 1.06 27.37
N THR A 62 -14.53 1.67 27.13
CA THR A 62 -15.17 1.64 25.82
C THR A 62 -15.34 3.01 25.22
N GLY A 63 -15.27 3.10 23.91
CA GLY A 63 -15.60 4.28 23.13
C GLY A 63 -16.50 3.94 21.97
N LEU A 64 -17.13 4.94 21.35
CA LEU A 64 -17.98 4.80 20.18
C LEU A 64 -17.59 5.84 19.13
N THR A 65 -17.16 5.38 17.97
CA THR A 65 -16.94 6.19 16.77
C THR A 65 -18.00 5.86 15.73
N ILE A 66 -18.57 6.85 15.10
CA ILE A 66 -19.56 6.71 14.04
C ILE A 66 -19.14 7.53 12.84
N TYR A 67 -19.32 6.99 11.65
CA TYR A 67 -19.05 7.74 10.43
C TYR A 67 -20.26 7.75 9.49
N GLY A 68 -20.34 8.77 8.61
CA GLY A 68 -21.36 8.89 7.59
C GLY A 68 -22.77 9.21 8.13
N HIS A 69 -22.90 9.80 9.31
CA HIS A 69 -24.22 10.03 9.95
C HIS A 69 -24.68 11.50 9.96
N ARG A 70 -23.81 12.45 9.66
CA ARG A 70 -24.13 13.89 9.75
C ARG A 70 -24.23 14.55 8.38
N ARG A 71 -23.25 14.28 7.47
CA ARG A 71 -23.07 15.04 6.23
C ARG A 71 -23.04 14.14 5.01
N LYS A 72 -23.84 14.47 3.99
CA LYS A 72 -23.88 13.73 2.73
C LYS A 72 -22.59 14.02 1.90
N GLY A 73 -21.97 12.98 1.36
CA GLY A 73 -20.86 13.12 0.44
C GLY A 73 -19.52 13.51 1.05
N ASP A 74 -19.41 13.65 2.37
CA ASP A 74 -18.22 14.12 3.08
C ASP A 74 -17.41 12.95 3.64
N CYS A 75 -16.10 12.91 3.30
CA CYS A 75 -15.15 11.92 3.80
C CYS A 75 -14.59 12.25 5.20
N ASP A 76 -14.82 13.45 5.70
CA ASP A 76 -14.43 13.86 7.05
C ASP A 76 -15.60 13.72 8.06
N ASP A 77 -16.72 13.09 7.63
CA ASP A 77 -17.84 12.84 8.52
C ASP A 77 -17.59 11.65 9.43
N ILE A 78 -16.69 11.85 10.37
CA ILE A 78 -16.29 10.90 11.42
C ILE A 78 -16.45 11.60 12.77
N GLU A 79 -17.09 10.94 13.74
CA GLU A 79 -17.27 11.48 15.07
C GLU A 79 -17.05 10.42 16.14
N MET A 80 -16.21 10.72 17.12
CA MET A 80 -16.14 9.97 18.35
C MET A 80 -17.24 10.48 19.29
N VAL A 81 -18.41 9.87 19.22
CA VAL A 81 -19.60 10.29 20.00
C VAL A 81 -19.52 9.90 21.47
N ILE A 82 -18.68 8.94 21.80
CA ILE A 82 -18.33 8.57 23.17
C ILE A 82 -16.82 8.42 23.24
N PRO A 83 -16.10 9.30 23.98
CA PRO A 83 -14.68 9.14 24.24
C PRO A 83 -14.38 7.84 24.99
N VAL A 84 -13.17 7.28 24.81
CA VAL A 84 -12.72 6.08 25.52
C VAL A 84 -12.68 6.34 27.02
N GLY A 85 -13.45 5.60 27.76
CA GLY A 85 -13.58 5.72 29.23
C GLY A 85 -14.34 4.53 29.83
N SER A 86 -14.64 4.61 31.12
CA SER A 86 -15.40 3.55 31.82
C SER A 86 -16.69 3.21 31.05
N HIS A 87 -16.95 1.93 30.91
CA HIS A 87 -18.10 1.43 30.17
C HIS A 87 -19.42 1.95 30.78
N ASN A 88 -20.23 2.62 29.95
CA ASN A 88 -21.54 3.13 30.32
C ASN A 88 -22.63 2.65 29.33
N PRO A 89 -23.31 1.53 29.62
CA PRO A 89 -24.30 0.96 28.72
C PRO A 89 -25.44 1.92 28.37
N THR A 90 -25.93 2.68 29.34
CA THR A 90 -27.07 3.58 29.15
C THR A 90 -26.75 4.69 28.14
N VAL A 91 -25.59 5.34 28.29
CA VAL A 91 -25.14 6.39 27.39
C VAL A 91 -24.90 5.82 25.99
N MET A 92 -24.24 4.65 25.90
CA MET A 92 -23.89 4.02 24.63
C MET A 92 -25.15 3.64 23.83
N LYS A 93 -26.13 3.02 24.48
CA LYS A 93 -27.44 2.68 23.86
C LYS A 93 -28.20 3.92 23.38
N SER A 94 -28.21 4.98 24.16
CA SER A 94 -28.86 6.24 23.78
C SER A 94 -28.24 6.83 22.51
N LYS A 95 -26.91 6.86 22.43
CA LYS A 95 -26.17 7.37 21.24
C LYS A 95 -26.41 6.51 20.01
N ILE A 96 -26.38 5.20 20.14
CA ILE A 96 -26.65 4.27 19.02
C ILE A 96 -28.09 4.44 18.49
N LYS A 97 -29.07 4.57 19.36
CA LYS A 97 -30.49 4.77 18.94
C LYS A 97 -30.67 6.03 18.11
N ALA A 98 -29.90 7.08 18.36
CA ALA A 98 -30.02 8.38 17.70
C ALA A 98 -29.38 8.44 16.30
N ILE A 99 -28.65 7.41 15.86
CA ILE A 99 -27.92 7.40 14.59
C ILE A 99 -28.89 7.39 13.40
N ASN A 100 -28.57 8.18 12.36
CA ASN A 100 -29.27 8.15 11.08
C ASN A 100 -28.27 8.18 9.92
N PRO A 101 -28.27 7.18 9.05
CA PRO A 101 -27.35 7.10 7.91
C PRO A 101 -27.54 8.24 6.91
N LYS A 102 -26.43 8.80 6.39
CA LYS A 102 -26.48 9.90 5.41
C LYS A 102 -25.35 9.90 4.39
N GLY A 103 -24.14 9.57 4.79
CA GLY A 103 -22.90 9.96 4.13
C GLY A 103 -22.17 8.87 3.40
N LYS A 104 -20.86 9.10 3.22
CA LYS A 104 -19.89 8.17 2.67
C LYS A 104 -19.36 7.20 3.74
N THR A 105 -18.46 6.31 3.30
CA THR A 105 -17.84 5.27 4.12
C THR A 105 -16.33 5.54 4.30
N PRO A 106 -15.91 6.53 5.12
CA PRO A 106 -14.50 6.80 5.45
C PRO A 106 -13.98 5.84 6.53
N LEU A 107 -14.14 4.53 6.33
CA LEU A 107 -13.85 3.53 7.36
C LEU A 107 -12.38 3.52 7.80
N SER A 108 -11.45 3.68 6.86
CA SER A 108 -10.01 3.71 7.14
C SER A 108 -9.62 4.89 8.04
N ALA A 109 -10.16 6.07 7.77
CA ALA A 109 -9.93 7.25 8.58
C ALA A 109 -10.59 7.12 9.97
N ALA A 110 -11.78 6.52 10.05
CA ALA A 110 -12.48 6.26 11.31
C ALA A 110 -11.70 5.28 12.21
N ILE A 111 -11.16 4.21 11.64
CA ILE A 111 -10.30 3.26 12.34
C ILE A 111 -9.04 3.98 12.88
N LYS A 112 -8.40 4.81 12.06
CA LYS A 112 -7.20 5.57 12.47
C LYS A 112 -7.50 6.54 13.62
N GLN A 113 -8.67 7.18 13.61
CA GLN A 113 -9.12 8.03 14.71
C GLN A 113 -9.39 7.22 15.99
N ALA A 114 -10.07 6.07 15.89
CA ALA A 114 -10.33 5.15 17.00
C ALA A 114 -9.02 4.63 17.62
N ALA A 115 -8.07 4.20 16.80
CA ALA A 115 -6.75 3.74 17.25
C ALA A 115 -6.01 4.84 18.05
N LYS A 116 -6.00 6.07 17.57
CA LYS A 116 -5.40 7.21 18.28
C LYS A 116 -6.05 7.46 19.65
N ALA A 117 -7.38 7.42 19.71
CA ALA A 117 -8.12 7.61 20.94
C ALA A 117 -7.87 6.48 21.96
N LEU A 118 -7.62 5.29 21.50
CA LEU A 118 -7.18 4.16 22.31
C LEU A 118 -5.73 4.25 22.78
N GLN A 119 -4.95 5.21 22.30
CA GLN A 119 -3.51 5.32 22.54
C GLN A 119 -2.75 4.04 22.12
N TYR A 120 -3.13 3.47 20.99
CA TYR A 120 -2.72 2.16 20.46
C TYR A 120 -1.21 1.92 20.43
N ALA A 121 -0.38 2.97 20.38
CA ALA A 121 1.08 2.86 20.39
C ALA A 121 1.67 2.62 21.81
N LYS A 122 0.86 2.73 22.85
CA LYS A 122 1.33 2.67 24.25
C LYS A 122 0.72 1.53 25.07
N GLN A 123 -0.38 0.97 24.62
CA GLN A 123 -1.15 -0.04 25.35
C GLN A 123 -1.99 -0.88 24.40
N MET A 124 -2.44 -2.04 24.89
CA MET A 124 -3.34 -2.91 24.15
C MET A 124 -4.59 -2.16 23.73
N ALA A 125 -4.98 -2.31 22.47
CA ALA A 125 -6.07 -1.55 21.89
C ALA A 125 -6.85 -2.38 20.88
N THR A 126 -8.15 -2.47 21.06
CA THR A 126 -9.04 -3.22 20.20
C THR A 126 -10.04 -2.29 19.51
N VAL A 127 -10.17 -2.42 18.20
CA VAL A 127 -11.24 -1.81 17.40
C VAL A 127 -12.19 -2.91 16.94
N VAL A 128 -13.49 -2.69 17.12
CA VAL A 128 -14.54 -3.55 16.55
C VAL A 128 -15.29 -2.73 15.51
N LEU A 129 -15.09 -3.07 14.24
CA LEU A 129 -15.74 -2.41 13.10
C LEU A 129 -17.00 -3.19 12.70
N VAL A 130 -18.11 -2.48 12.57
CA VAL A 130 -19.35 -2.99 11.93
C VAL A 130 -19.64 -2.14 10.71
N SER A 131 -19.57 -2.74 9.51
CA SER A 131 -19.76 -2.02 8.24
C SER A 131 -20.51 -2.88 7.22
N ASP A 132 -21.36 -2.26 6.40
CA ASP A 132 -22.06 -2.90 5.28
C ASP A 132 -21.49 -2.51 3.91
N GLY A 133 -20.36 -1.81 3.88
CA GLY A 133 -19.79 -1.28 2.65
C GLY A 133 -18.28 -1.22 2.61
N LEU A 134 -17.78 -0.82 1.44
CA LEU A 134 -16.37 -0.62 1.16
C LEU A 134 -15.96 0.82 1.45
N GLU A 135 -14.64 1.04 1.59
CA GLU A 135 -14.03 2.36 1.64
C GLU A 135 -14.41 3.19 0.40
N THR A 136 -14.98 4.37 0.58
CA THR A 136 -15.41 5.26 -0.51
C THR A 136 -14.64 6.58 -0.57
N CYS A 137 -13.59 6.72 0.26
CA CYS A 137 -12.79 7.94 0.39
C CYS A 137 -11.35 7.80 -0.11
N ASN A 138 -11.08 6.84 -1.02
CA ASN A 138 -9.81 6.63 -1.71
C ASN A 138 -8.62 6.35 -0.77
N ILE A 139 -8.84 5.76 0.39
CA ILE A 139 -7.80 5.30 1.31
C ILE A 139 -7.73 3.77 1.22
N ASP A 140 -6.53 3.22 1.10
CA ASP A 140 -6.33 1.78 1.10
C ASP A 140 -6.45 1.20 2.52
N PRO A 141 -7.49 0.40 2.83
CA PRO A 141 -7.69 -0.16 4.17
C PRO A 141 -6.56 -1.10 4.60
N CYS A 142 -6.03 -1.90 3.66
CA CYS A 142 -4.95 -2.85 3.94
C CYS A 142 -3.67 -2.15 4.36
N LYS A 143 -3.35 -1.03 3.71
CA LYS A 143 -2.20 -0.21 4.07
C LYS A 143 -2.36 0.41 5.45
N ILE A 144 -3.54 0.94 5.78
CA ILE A 144 -3.82 1.50 7.11
C ILE A 144 -3.72 0.43 8.19
N ALA A 145 -4.27 -0.77 7.97
CA ALA A 145 -4.15 -1.87 8.92
C ALA A 145 -2.68 -2.22 9.20
N SER A 146 -1.87 -2.36 8.14
CA SER A 146 -0.44 -2.63 8.27
C SER A 146 0.31 -1.52 9.02
N GLU A 147 0.01 -0.24 8.75
CA GLU A 147 0.59 0.89 9.47
C GLU A 147 0.21 0.88 10.97
N LEU A 148 -1.05 0.57 11.29
CA LEU A 148 -1.51 0.53 12.68
C LEU A 148 -0.95 -0.67 13.44
N ALA A 149 -0.88 -1.84 12.83
CA ALA A 149 -0.24 -3.03 13.41
C ALA A 149 1.25 -2.78 13.69
N MET A 150 1.95 -2.14 12.75
CA MET A 150 3.37 -1.83 12.86
C MET A 150 3.66 -0.85 14.00
N ASN A 151 2.82 0.18 14.16
CA ASN A 151 3.01 1.23 15.16
C ASN A 151 2.30 0.95 16.49
N GLY A 152 1.45 -0.06 16.55
CA GLY A 152 0.65 -0.39 17.72
C GLY A 152 1.38 -1.28 18.73
N PHE A 153 1.06 -1.07 19.99
CA PHE A 153 1.38 -2.00 21.07
C PHE A 153 0.19 -2.96 21.20
N ASP A 154 0.28 -4.15 20.59
CA ASP A 154 -0.80 -5.15 20.58
C ASP A 154 -2.16 -4.57 20.09
N PHE A 155 -2.17 -4.05 18.88
CA PHE A 155 -3.33 -3.45 18.24
C PHE A 155 -4.09 -4.46 17.39
N THR A 156 -5.38 -4.59 17.63
CA THR A 156 -6.26 -5.55 16.93
C THR A 156 -7.49 -4.86 16.34
N ILE A 157 -7.87 -5.24 15.11
CA ILE A 157 -9.14 -4.85 14.49
C ILE A 157 -9.97 -6.09 14.21
N HIS A 158 -11.10 -6.24 14.90
CA HIS A 158 -12.11 -7.21 14.53
C HIS A 158 -13.10 -6.56 13.56
N VAL A 159 -13.42 -7.26 12.49
CA VAL A 159 -14.30 -6.73 11.44
C VAL A 159 -15.53 -7.62 11.30
N ILE A 160 -16.69 -7.01 11.39
CA ILE A 160 -17.98 -7.63 11.11
C ILE A 160 -18.55 -6.95 9.87
N SER A 161 -18.49 -7.64 8.74
CA SER A 161 -19.14 -7.20 7.52
C SER A 161 -20.62 -7.59 7.58
N PHE A 162 -21.50 -6.64 7.29
CA PHE A 162 -22.93 -6.84 7.38
C PHE A 162 -23.57 -6.76 6.00
N ASP A 163 -23.97 -7.91 5.44
CA ASP A 163 -24.57 -8.05 4.11
C ASP A 163 -23.65 -7.49 2.98
N VAL A 164 -22.36 -7.78 3.07
CA VAL A 164 -21.37 -7.44 2.05
C VAL A 164 -21.15 -8.67 1.15
N LYS A 165 -21.18 -8.47 -0.17
CA LYS A 165 -20.96 -9.53 -1.14
C LYS A 165 -19.52 -10.07 -1.04
N LYS A 166 -19.33 -11.36 -1.33
CA LYS A 166 -18.05 -12.06 -1.17
C LYS A 166 -16.92 -11.40 -1.97
N GLU A 167 -17.20 -10.95 -3.18
CA GLU A 167 -16.25 -10.26 -4.07
C GLU A 167 -15.76 -8.92 -3.50
N ASP A 168 -16.57 -8.27 -2.65
CA ASP A 168 -16.30 -6.96 -2.09
C ASP A 168 -15.63 -7.02 -0.69
N GLN A 169 -15.44 -8.21 -0.12
CA GLN A 169 -14.93 -8.35 1.25
C GLN A 169 -13.42 -8.16 1.41
N ALA A 170 -12.65 -8.16 0.33
CA ALA A 170 -11.18 -8.20 0.39
C ALA A 170 -10.57 -7.07 1.24
N GLY A 171 -11.03 -5.82 1.06
CA GLY A 171 -10.56 -4.66 1.82
C GLY A 171 -10.96 -4.70 3.31
N LEU A 172 -12.10 -5.28 3.64
CA LEU A 172 -12.54 -5.46 5.03
C LEU A 172 -11.79 -6.61 5.70
N LYS A 173 -11.54 -7.69 4.96
CA LYS A 173 -10.84 -8.87 5.45
C LYS A 173 -9.39 -8.56 5.80
N CYS A 174 -8.67 -7.82 4.97
CA CYS A 174 -7.29 -7.45 5.25
C CYS A 174 -7.13 -6.52 6.48
N LEU A 175 -8.16 -5.73 6.84
CA LEU A 175 -8.14 -4.95 8.08
C LEU A 175 -7.99 -5.86 9.31
N ALA A 176 -8.75 -6.94 9.33
CA ALA A 176 -8.68 -7.93 10.39
C ALA A 176 -7.38 -8.74 10.31
N GLU A 177 -7.06 -9.31 9.15
CA GLU A 177 -5.90 -10.21 8.98
C GLU A 177 -4.57 -9.50 9.27
N ASN A 178 -4.40 -8.25 8.83
CA ASN A 178 -3.16 -7.50 9.06
C ASN A 178 -2.97 -7.05 10.51
N THR A 179 -3.99 -7.19 11.36
CA THR A 179 -3.95 -6.83 12.79
C THR A 179 -4.28 -8.01 13.70
N ASP A 180 -4.22 -9.24 13.17
CA ASP A 180 -4.58 -10.50 13.82
C ASP A 180 -5.96 -10.49 14.51
N GLY A 181 -6.85 -9.67 13.99
CA GLY A 181 -8.25 -9.76 14.30
C GLY A 181 -8.94 -10.85 13.48
N PHE A 182 -10.20 -11.05 13.69
CA PHE A 182 -10.97 -11.93 12.84
C PHE A 182 -12.00 -11.15 12.02
N PHE A 183 -12.23 -11.68 10.86
CA PHE A 183 -13.26 -11.22 9.93
C PHE A 183 -14.48 -12.15 10.04
N LEU A 184 -15.63 -11.59 10.31
CA LEU A 184 -16.90 -12.30 10.32
C LEU A 184 -17.87 -11.64 9.36
N ASN A 185 -18.50 -12.45 8.50
CA ASN A 185 -19.58 -11.98 7.64
C ASN A 185 -20.93 -12.34 8.24
N ALA A 186 -21.87 -11.42 8.22
CA ALA A 186 -23.24 -11.60 8.72
C ALA A 186 -24.23 -11.17 7.63
N ALA A 187 -25.07 -12.08 7.18
CA ALA A 187 -26.09 -11.80 6.17
C ALA A 187 -27.44 -11.36 6.76
N ASN A 188 -27.66 -11.54 8.07
CA ASN A 188 -28.92 -11.24 8.74
C ASN A 188 -28.71 -10.90 10.23
N ALA A 189 -29.79 -10.53 10.92
CA ALA A 189 -29.76 -10.14 12.33
C ALA A 189 -29.22 -11.23 13.27
N ARG A 190 -29.53 -12.50 13.01
CA ARG A 190 -29.08 -13.64 13.85
C ARG A 190 -27.56 -13.82 13.72
N GLU A 191 -27.07 -13.78 12.50
CA GLU A 191 -25.62 -13.89 12.23
C GLU A 191 -24.85 -12.69 12.77
N LEU A 192 -25.39 -11.47 12.62
CA LEU A 192 -24.80 -10.26 13.19
C LEU A 192 -24.70 -10.36 14.72
N ARG A 193 -25.75 -10.83 15.41
CA ARG A 193 -25.72 -11.06 16.86
C ARG A 193 -24.65 -12.10 17.25
N GLY A 194 -24.61 -13.23 16.53
CA GLY A 194 -23.63 -14.28 16.80
C GLY A 194 -22.18 -13.82 16.54
N ALA A 195 -21.96 -13.01 15.51
CA ALA A 195 -20.65 -12.44 15.20
C ALA A 195 -20.19 -11.47 16.29
N LEU A 196 -21.06 -10.55 16.71
CA LEU A 196 -20.77 -9.58 17.76
C LEU A 196 -20.55 -10.22 19.13
N SER A 197 -21.38 -11.21 19.52
CA SER A 197 -21.18 -11.94 20.78
C SER A 197 -19.82 -12.66 20.82
N ARG A 198 -19.45 -13.37 19.73
CA ARG A 198 -18.12 -14.01 19.62
C ARG A 198 -16.98 -13.00 19.69
N THR A 199 -17.17 -11.80 19.11
CA THR A 199 -16.19 -10.72 19.17
C THR A 199 -15.97 -10.26 20.61
N VAL A 200 -17.03 -10.02 21.37
CA VAL A 200 -16.91 -9.58 22.77
C VAL A 200 -16.31 -10.68 23.64
N GLU A 201 -16.68 -11.95 23.44
CA GLU A 201 -16.06 -13.08 24.14
C GLU A 201 -14.55 -13.14 23.86
N LYS A 202 -14.16 -13.00 22.60
CA LYS A 202 -12.74 -13.02 22.22
C LYS A 202 -11.95 -11.87 22.83
N VAL A 203 -12.56 -10.68 22.90
CA VAL A 203 -11.94 -9.51 23.56
C VAL A 203 -11.83 -9.74 25.09
N LYS A 204 -12.76 -10.47 25.70
CA LYS A 204 -12.68 -10.87 27.12
C LYS A 204 -11.57 -11.90 27.39
N GLU A 205 -11.38 -12.82 26.43
CA GLU A 205 -10.35 -13.86 26.49
C GLU A 205 -8.95 -13.36 26.12
N ALA A 206 -8.83 -12.09 25.65
CA ALA A 206 -7.52 -11.52 25.37
C ALA A 206 -6.63 -11.68 26.61
N PRO A 207 -5.48 -12.36 26.52
CA PRO A 207 -4.65 -12.66 27.67
C PRO A 207 -4.27 -11.35 28.36
N GLU A 208 -4.22 -11.39 29.71
CA GLU A 208 -3.46 -10.36 30.44
C GLU A 208 -2.10 -10.22 29.76
N PRO A 209 -1.56 -9.00 29.64
CA PRO A 209 -0.27 -8.82 29.01
C PRO A 209 0.74 -9.69 29.77
N ILE A 210 1.01 -10.86 29.20
CA ILE A 210 2.21 -11.59 29.61
C ILE A 210 3.32 -10.63 29.22
N VAL A 211 4.02 -10.09 30.22
CA VAL A 211 5.29 -9.41 30.02
C VAL A 211 6.26 -10.54 29.63
N GLU A 212 6.13 -11.02 28.40
CA GLU A 212 7.16 -11.86 27.81
C GLU A 212 8.40 -10.98 27.70
N GLU A 213 9.39 -11.29 28.52
CA GLU A 213 10.72 -10.77 28.26
C GLU A 213 11.07 -11.23 26.83
N PRO A 214 11.43 -10.29 25.95
CA PRO A 214 11.78 -10.67 24.59
C PRO A 214 12.98 -11.63 24.68
N GLY A 215 12.85 -12.82 24.11
CA GLY A 215 13.95 -13.78 23.99
C GLY A 215 15.10 -13.18 23.16
N ASP A 216 16.23 -13.87 23.18
CA ASP A 216 17.38 -13.49 22.35
C ASP A 216 17.04 -13.62 20.87
N ALA A 217 17.67 -12.80 20.05
CA ALA A 217 17.58 -12.89 18.60
C ALA A 217 18.98 -12.77 17.95
N SER A 218 19.12 -13.34 16.77
CA SER A 218 20.32 -13.22 15.95
C SER A 218 19.95 -12.92 14.48
N LEU A 219 20.91 -12.33 13.74
CA LEU A 219 20.77 -11.99 12.34
C LEU A 219 22.02 -12.39 11.59
N GLU A 220 21.84 -12.94 10.38
CA GLU A 220 22.92 -13.21 9.44
C GLU A 220 22.56 -12.63 8.06
N ALA A 221 23.42 -11.78 7.53
CA ALA A 221 23.28 -11.16 6.22
C ALA A 221 24.63 -10.62 5.73
N PRO A 222 24.77 -10.27 4.42
CA PRO A 222 25.98 -9.62 3.92
C PRO A 222 26.26 -8.29 4.64
N ASP A 223 27.51 -8.02 4.96
CA ASP A 223 27.98 -6.74 5.53
C ASP A 223 27.97 -5.58 4.54
N LYS A 224 27.87 -5.89 3.22
CA LYS A 224 27.82 -4.92 2.11
C LYS A 224 26.77 -5.36 1.10
N ALA A 225 26.04 -4.39 0.56
CA ALA A 225 25.08 -4.64 -0.50
C ALA A 225 24.97 -3.45 -1.46
N PRO A 226 24.78 -3.70 -2.77
CA PRO A 226 24.55 -2.63 -3.74
C PRO A 226 23.25 -1.87 -3.44
N ALA A 227 23.24 -0.56 -3.67
CA ALA A 227 22.06 0.28 -3.53
C ALA A 227 20.89 -0.26 -4.37
N GLY A 228 19.72 -0.39 -3.75
CA GLY A 228 18.48 -0.87 -4.38
C GLY A 228 18.39 -2.38 -4.59
N SER A 229 19.44 -3.15 -4.29
CA SER A 229 19.43 -4.62 -4.41
C SER A 229 18.48 -5.27 -3.41
N LYS A 230 18.28 -6.57 -3.55
CA LYS A 230 17.56 -7.40 -2.58
C LYS A 230 18.54 -8.35 -1.91
N ILE A 231 18.58 -8.36 -0.60
CA ILE A 231 19.45 -9.25 0.18
C ILE A 231 18.65 -10.33 0.90
N LYS A 232 19.31 -11.46 1.10
CA LYS A 232 18.86 -12.55 1.98
C LYS A 232 19.29 -12.21 3.41
N VAL A 233 18.35 -12.33 4.35
CA VAL A 233 18.60 -12.18 5.78
C VAL A 233 18.10 -13.44 6.47
N GLU A 234 18.96 -14.19 7.11
CA GLU A 234 18.62 -15.28 8.02
C GLU A 234 18.49 -14.70 9.43
N TRP A 235 17.60 -15.27 10.22
CA TRP A 235 17.31 -14.78 11.54
C TRP A 235 16.92 -15.91 12.48
N GLU A 236 17.22 -15.76 13.75
CA GLU A 236 16.70 -16.53 14.84
C GLU A 236 16.10 -15.57 15.86
N GLY A 237 15.05 -15.98 16.54
CA GLY A 237 14.39 -15.12 17.51
C GLY A 237 13.02 -15.63 17.91
N PRO A 238 12.28 -14.89 18.74
CA PRO A 238 11.00 -15.31 19.30
C PRO A 238 9.94 -15.62 18.24
N ALA A 239 10.02 -15.00 17.07
CA ALA A 239 9.00 -15.06 16.01
C ALA A 239 7.60 -14.72 16.54
N SER A 240 7.56 -13.83 17.51
CA SER A 240 6.33 -13.38 18.13
C SER A 240 5.50 -12.57 17.14
N ARG A 241 4.26 -12.35 17.48
CA ARG A 241 3.32 -11.57 16.66
C ARG A 241 3.90 -10.21 16.29
N ASN A 242 3.86 -9.88 15.01
CA ASN A 242 4.37 -8.62 14.45
C ASN A 242 5.88 -8.38 14.61
N ASP A 243 6.67 -9.40 14.94
CA ASP A 243 8.12 -9.29 14.85
C ASP A 243 8.53 -9.06 13.41
N PHE A 244 9.52 -8.23 13.20
CA PHE A 244 10.00 -7.93 11.85
C PHE A 244 11.48 -7.61 11.80
N VAL A 245 12.06 -7.82 10.63
CA VAL A 245 13.42 -7.40 10.32
C VAL A 245 13.36 -6.17 9.42
N THR A 246 14.14 -5.15 9.76
CA THR A 246 14.17 -3.87 9.04
C THR A 246 15.59 -3.44 8.71
N ILE A 247 15.73 -2.62 7.64
CA ILE A 247 16.97 -1.92 7.30
C ILE A 247 16.74 -0.42 7.55
N VAL A 248 17.54 0.16 8.43
CA VAL A 248 17.48 1.58 8.80
C VAL A 248 18.85 2.21 8.78
N THR A 249 18.93 3.55 8.69
CA THR A 249 20.23 4.23 8.82
C THR A 249 20.82 4.00 10.22
N LYS A 250 22.13 3.89 10.34
CA LYS A 250 22.82 3.61 11.62
C LYS A 250 22.51 4.62 12.73
N LYS A 251 22.02 5.82 12.39
CA LYS A 251 21.63 6.86 13.34
C LYS A 251 20.13 6.86 13.67
N SER A 252 19.36 5.93 13.14
CA SER A 252 17.93 5.86 13.43
C SER A 252 17.66 5.48 14.88
N PRO A 253 16.65 6.07 15.54
CA PRO A 253 16.29 5.71 16.91
C PRO A 253 15.91 4.23 17.03
N GLU A 254 15.85 3.74 18.26
CA GLU A 254 15.34 2.38 18.54
C GLU A 254 13.90 2.24 18.04
N GLY A 255 13.54 1.06 17.55
CA GLY A 255 12.21 0.78 17.01
C GLY A 255 11.92 1.44 15.65
N ALA A 256 12.83 2.27 15.12
CA ALA A 256 12.65 2.86 13.79
C ALA A 256 12.68 1.79 12.69
N TYR A 257 11.91 2.00 11.63
CA TYR A 257 11.88 1.14 10.45
C TYR A 257 11.78 1.95 9.15
N GLN A 258 12.28 1.39 8.07
CA GLN A 258 12.15 1.96 6.72
C GLN A 258 11.72 0.88 5.72
N THR A 259 12.63 -0.04 5.38
CA THR A 259 12.34 -1.22 4.58
C THR A 259 12.28 -2.41 5.51
N TYR A 260 11.20 -3.15 5.54
CA TYR A 260 11.02 -4.24 6.49
C TYR A 260 10.30 -5.44 5.90
N ARG A 261 10.41 -6.58 6.60
CA ARG A 261 9.62 -7.80 6.41
C ARG A 261 9.27 -8.40 7.75
N TYR A 262 8.03 -8.84 7.90
CA TYR A 262 7.61 -9.61 9.08
C TYR A 262 8.30 -10.97 9.12
N THR A 263 8.64 -11.44 10.31
CA THR A 263 9.20 -12.79 10.52
C THR A 263 8.25 -13.90 10.09
N SER A 264 6.94 -13.66 10.17
CA SER A 264 5.89 -14.55 9.67
C SER A 264 5.95 -14.84 8.17
N ALA A 265 6.70 -14.05 7.39
CA ALA A 265 6.94 -14.33 5.97
C ALA A 265 7.95 -15.46 5.72
N GLY A 266 8.53 -16.02 6.79
CA GLY A 266 9.45 -17.16 6.75
C GLY A 266 10.91 -16.81 7.07
N ASN A 267 11.76 -17.81 6.98
CA ASN A 267 13.21 -17.70 7.12
C ASN A 267 13.88 -18.53 6.03
N PRO A 268 14.72 -17.93 5.16
CA PRO A 268 15.21 -16.54 5.21
C PRO A 268 14.21 -15.50 4.70
N LEU A 269 14.39 -14.25 5.13
CA LEU A 269 13.71 -13.08 4.56
C LEU A 269 14.50 -12.48 3.40
N PHE A 270 13.77 -11.93 2.42
CA PHE A 270 14.36 -11.15 1.33
C PHE A 270 13.95 -9.68 1.46
N ILE A 271 14.91 -8.82 1.78
CA ILE A 271 14.66 -7.40 2.08
C ILE A 271 15.33 -6.52 1.04
N ASN A 272 14.60 -5.51 0.56
CA ASN A 272 15.16 -4.54 -0.38
C ASN A 272 16.08 -3.56 0.35
N VAL A 273 17.29 -3.43 -0.16
CA VAL A 273 18.28 -2.46 0.31
C VAL A 273 17.88 -1.04 -0.11
N PRO A 274 18.08 -0.02 0.73
CA PRO A 274 17.84 1.37 0.34
C PRO A 274 18.68 1.81 -0.87
N ASP A 275 18.15 2.73 -1.67
CA ASP A 275 18.86 3.28 -2.85
C ASP A 275 19.95 4.30 -2.50
N LYS A 276 19.92 4.83 -1.28
CA LYS A 276 20.89 5.80 -0.81
C LYS A 276 22.10 5.10 -0.23
N VAL A 277 23.29 5.41 -0.74
CA VAL A 277 24.59 4.93 -0.23
C VAL A 277 24.81 5.41 1.20
N GLY A 278 25.38 4.56 2.05
CA GLY A 278 25.69 4.91 3.43
C GLY A 278 25.78 3.73 4.38
N LEU A 279 25.86 4.06 5.66
CA LEU A 279 25.91 3.10 6.75
C LEU A 279 24.52 2.86 7.30
N TYR A 280 24.13 1.62 7.36
CA TYR A 280 22.84 1.14 7.81
C TYR A 280 23.01 0.05 8.87
N GLU A 281 21.92 -0.29 9.51
CA GLU A 281 21.78 -1.47 10.36
C GLU A 281 20.63 -2.32 9.88
N ILE A 282 20.79 -3.62 9.91
CA ILE A 282 19.69 -4.58 9.85
C ILE A 282 19.32 -4.90 11.29
N ARG A 283 18.06 -4.71 11.65
CA ARG A 283 17.56 -4.88 13.01
C ARG A 283 16.43 -5.89 13.06
N TYR A 284 16.46 -6.80 14.03
CA TYR A 284 15.30 -7.60 14.44
C TYR A 284 14.54 -6.80 15.48
N ILE A 285 13.29 -6.49 15.21
CA ILE A 285 12.43 -5.70 16.07
C ILE A 285 11.34 -6.59 16.67
N PHE A 286 11.26 -6.61 17.98
CA PHE A 286 10.20 -7.28 18.69
C PHE A 286 8.88 -6.55 18.51
N GLY A 287 7.90 -7.21 17.93
CA GLY A 287 6.67 -6.58 17.45
C GLY A 287 5.87 -5.87 18.52
N ARG A 288 5.88 -6.41 19.73
CA ARG A 288 5.07 -5.91 20.85
C ARG A 288 5.61 -4.59 21.42
N THR A 289 6.89 -4.53 21.78
CA THR A 289 7.49 -3.37 22.47
C THR A 289 8.29 -2.46 21.57
N LYS A 290 8.54 -2.87 20.32
CA LYS A 290 9.45 -2.23 19.37
C LYS A 290 10.91 -2.22 19.84
N ALA A 291 11.26 -3.08 20.80
CA ALA A 291 12.64 -3.28 21.22
C ALA A 291 13.46 -3.90 20.07
N THR A 292 14.70 -3.43 19.92
CA THR A 292 15.66 -4.06 19.02
C THR A 292 16.35 -5.20 19.72
N LEU A 293 16.08 -6.46 19.30
CA LEU A 293 16.66 -7.66 19.90
C LEU A 293 18.02 -8.02 19.31
N ALA A 294 18.20 -7.78 18.04
CA ALA A 294 19.47 -8.01 17.34
C ALA A 294 19.71 -6.90 16.32
N ARG A 295 21.01 -6.65 16.07
CA ARG A 295 21.45 -5.73 15.00
C ARG A 295 22.76 -6.17 14.41
N ILE A 296 22.91 -5.95 13.10
CA ILE A 296 24.17 -6.10 12.37
C ILE A 296 24.37 -4.90 11.43
N ASP A 297 25.60 -4.55 11.17
CA ASP A 297 25.95 -3.45 10.27
C ASP A 297 25.75 -3.84 8.80
N LEU A 298 25.29 -2.89 7.99
CA LEU A 298 25.18 -3.01 6.54
C LEU A 298 25.75 -1.77 5.86
N THR A 299 26.71 -1.94 5.00
CA THR A 299 27.22 -0.86 4.13
C THR A 299 26.53 -0.92 2.79
N VAL A 300 25.71 0.10 2.46
CA VAL A 300 25.10 0.23 1.14
C VAL A 300 26.11 0.89 0.19
N THR A 301 26.52 0.13 -0.84
CA THR A 301 27.54 0.54 -1.79
C THR A 301 26.95 1.20 -3.04
N PRO A 302 27.69 2.09 -3.72
CA PRO A 302 27.22 2.73 -4.93
C PRO A 302 27.04 1.72 -6.07
N VAL A 303 26.07 2.03 -6.95
CA VAL A 303 25.82 1.31 -8.21
C VAL A 303 26.01 2.28 -9.37
N THR A 304 26.47 1.73 -10.50
CA THR A 304 26.66 2.45 -11.77
C THR A 304 25.91 1.73 -12.89
N ALA A 305 25.65 2.44 -13.97
CA ALA A 305 25.11 1.85 -15.18
C ALA A 305 25.87 2.34 -16.42
N LYS A 306 25.71 1.63 -17.53
CA LYS A 306 26.18 2.02 -18.86
C LYS A 306 25.08 1.76 -19.87
N LEU A 307 24.99 2.63 -20.87
CA LEU A 307 24.04 2.56 -21.98
C LEU A 307 24.79 2.63 -23.30
N ASN A 308 24.41 1.77 -24.23
CA ASN A 308 24.94 1.81 -25.59
C ASN A 308 23.79 1.68 -26.59
N ALA A 309 23.78 2.60 -27.57
CA ALA A 309 22.85 2.64 -28.69
C ALA A 309 23.45 3.46 -29.83
N LYS A 310 22.87 3.37 -31.02
CA LYS A 310 23.27 4.23 -32.16
C LYS A 310 23.06 5.69 -31.80
N SER A 311 23.94 6.57 -32.32
CA SER A 311 23.88 8.01 -32.03
C SER A 311 22.88 8.76 -32.92
N ASN A 312 22.52 8.21 -34.09
CA ASN A 312 21.53 8.76 -35.01
C ASN A 312 20.44 7.71 -35.23
N ILE A 313 19.20 8.05 -34.96
CA ILE A 313 18.03 7.17 -34.99
C ILE A 313 16.97 7.83 -35.84
N PRO A 314 16.45 7.22 -36.89
CA PRO A 314 15.32 7.79 -37.66
C PRO A 314 14.08 7.94 -36.77
N GLY A 315 13.34 9.02 -36.96
CA GLY A 315 12.11 9.30 -36.21
C GLY A 315 11.10 8.15 -36.31
N GLY A 316 10.47 7.81 -35.17
CA GLY A 316 9.47 6.74 -35.11
C GLY A 316 10.01 5.30 -35.20
N SER A 317 11.30 5.10 -35.56
CA SER A 317 11.86 3.76 -35.73
C SER A 317 12.11 3.06 -34.39
N HIS A 318 12.06 1.72 -34.41
CA HIS A 318 12.50 0.92 -33.28
C HIS A 318 14.02 0.73 -33.31
N PHE A 319 14.66 0.80 -32.17
CA PHE A 319 16.10 0.61 -32.05
C PHE A 319 16.49 -0.15 -30.78
N LYS A 320 17.63 -0.81 -30.87
CA LYS A 320 18.16 -1.64 -29.77
C LYS A 320 19.07 -0.84 -28.85
N ILE A 321 18.92 -1.07 -27.57
CA ILE A 321 19.73 -0.53 -26.49
C ILE A 321 20.37 -1.71 -25.77
N THR A 322 21.70 -1.74 -25.69
CA THR A 322 22.42 -2.63 -24.76
C THR A 322 22.81 -1.84 -23.53
N TRP A 323 22.74 -2.49 -22.39
CA TRP A 323 22.98 -1.82 -21.11
C TRP A 323 23.68 -2.72 -20.11
N ALA A 324 24.34 -2.12 -19.13
CA ALA A 324 24.83 -2.77 -17.93
C ALA A 324 24.43 -1.90 -16.73
N GLY A 325 23.98 -2.53 -15.67
CA GLY A 325 23.49 -1.83 -14.48
C GLY A 325 22.92 -2.81 -13.45
N PRO A 326 22.42 -2.31 -12.32
CA PRO A 326 22.01 -3.15 -11.20
C PRO A 326 20.80 -4.06 -11.50
N ASN A 327 19.93 -3.66 -12.44
CA ASN A 327 18.70 -4.40 -12.77
C ASN A 327 17.82 -4.68 -11.55
N ASN A 328 17.70 -3.70 -10.67
CA ASN A 328 16.84 -3.80 -9.50
C ASN A 328 15.37 -3.79 -9.91
N GLU A 329 14.50 -4.26 -9.03
CA GLU A 329 13.06 -4.26 -9.25
C GLU A 329 12.53 -2.86 -9.56
N GLY A 330 11.92 -2.72 -10.73
CA GLY A 330 11.37 -1.45 -11.21
C GLY A 330 12.35 -0.52 -11.90
N ASP A 331 13.63 -0.89 -12.09
CA ASP A 331 14.59 -0.12 -12.89
C ASP A 331 14.14 -0.06 -14.36
N TYR A 332 14.40 1.05 -15.02
CA TYR A 332 13.97 1.27 -16.40
C TYR A 332 14.91 2.18 -17.19
N ILE A 333 14.87 2.05 -18.50
CA ILE A 333 15.55 2.94 -19.42
C ILE A 333 14.51 3.81 -20.11
N ALA A 334 14.69 5.13 -20.01
CA ALA A 334 13.76 6.11 -20.54
C ALA A 334 14.39 6.95 -21.65
N ILE A 335 13.55 7.42 -22.57
CA ILE A 335 13.88 8.46 -23.55
C ILE A 335 13.36 9.79 -23.03
N ALA A 336 14.23 10.78 -22.96
CA ALA A 336 13.86 12.16 -22.61
C ALA A 336 14.46 13.16 -23.61
N ARG A 337 13.90 14.35 -23.70
CA ARG A 337 14.61 15.45 -24.39
C ARG A 337 15.90 15.78 -23.63
N GLU A 338 16.95 16.18 -24.33
CA GLU A 338 18.24 16.55 -23.70
C GLU A 338 18.06 17.60 -22.60
N SER A 339 17.19 18.57 -22.82
CA SER A 339 16.88 19.68 -21.89
C SER A 339 15.87 19.36 -20.80
N ALA A 340 15.30 18.14 -20.78
CA ALA A 340 14.26 17.77 -19.82
C ALA A 340 14.83 17.44 -18.43
N ASP A 341 14.11 17.78 -17.38
CA ASP A 341 14.42 17.37 -16.01
C ASP A 341 14.51 15.86 -15.87
N ASP A 342 15.21 15.38 -14.85
CA ASP A 342 15.46 13.97 -14.60
C ASP A 342 14.17 13.14 -14.41
N LYS A 343 13.09 13.79 -14.00
CA LYS A 343 11.79 13.14 -13.76
C LYS A 343 10.90 13.10 -15.00
N GLN A 344 11.28 13.83 -16.08
CA GLN A 344 10.51 13.92 -17.31
C GLN A 344 11.05 12.97 -18.36
N TYR A 345 10.20 12.20 -18.98
CA TYR A 345 10.52 11.31 -20.09
C TYR A 345 9.32 11.16 -21.03
N ILE A 346 9.58 10.72 -22.26
CA ILE A 346 8.59 10.55 -23.31
C ILE A 346 8.12 9.11 -23.38
N ASN A 347 9.08 8.17 -23.30
CA ASN A 347 8.85 6.75 -23.40
C ASN A 347 9.85 6.01 -22.50
N TYR A 348 9.53 4.80 -22.05
CA TYR A 348 10.42 3.98 -21.21
C TYR A 348 10.16 2.50 -21.41
N ILE A 349 11.15 1.70 -21.02
CA ILE A 349 11.05 0.24 -20.95
C ILE A 349 11.80 -0.26 -19.70
N HIS A 350 11.19 -1.21 -18.99
CA HIS A 350 11.82 -1.81 -17.80
C HIS A 350 13.03 -2.67 -18.16
N THR A 351 14.08 -2.61 -17.35
CA THR A 351 15.30 -3.42 -17.55
C THR A 351 15.02 -4.91 -17.42
N SER A 352 14.00 -5.29 -16.66
CA SER A 352 13.52 -6.68 -16.53
C SER A 352 13.01 -7.29 -17.85
N SER A 353 12.73 -6.47 -18.87
CA SER A 353 12.29 -6.96 -20.19
C SER A 353 13.43 -7.56 -21.03
N GLY A 354 14.69 -7.47 -20.56
CA GLY A 354 15.84 -8.14 -21.18
C GLY A 354 17.01 -7.24 -21.54
N ASN A 355 17.98 -7.81 -22.27
CA ASN A 355 19.15 -7.10 -22.80
C ASN A 355 19.66 -7.83 -24.05
N PRO A 356 19.57 -7.25 -25.25
CA PRO A 356 19.19 -5.86 -25.54
C PRO A 356 17.70 -5.59 -25.34
N LEU A 357 17.37 -4.31 -25.06
CA LEU A 357 16.01 -3.79 -25.08
C LEU A 357 15.73 -3.17 -26.45
N GLU A 358 14.46 -3.19 -26.85
CA GLU A 358 14.01 -2.54 -28.07
C GLU A 358 12.93 -1.49 -27.72
N ILE A 359 13.13 -0.24 -28.14
CA ILE A 359 12.24 0.88 -27.83
C ILE A 359 12.01 1.74 -29.09
N GLN A 360 10.83 2.33 -29.18
CA GLN A 360 10.50 3.24 -30.28
C GLN A 360 11.04 4.65 -30.02
N ALA A 361 11.73 5.21 -31.01
CA ALA A 361 12.19 6.60 -30.99
C ALA A 361 11.00 7.57 -31.12
N PRO A 362 11.09 8.78 -30.53
CA PRO A 362 10.14 9.84 -30.84
C PRO A 362 10.09 10.13 -32.35
N SER A 363 8.93 10.52 -32.87
CA SER A 363 8.78 10.94 -34.28
C SER A 363 9.31 12.36 -34.53
N THR A 364 9.42 13.19 -33.50
CA THR A 364 9.93 14.58 -33.62
C THR A 364 11.45 14.57 -33.65
N THR A 365 12.04 15.22 -34.66
CA THR A 365 13.51 15.40 -34.79
C THR A 365 14.08 16.21 -33.64
N GLY A 366 15.37 15.98 -33.33
CA GLY A 366 16.05 16.73 -32.28
C GLY A 366 16.99 15.91 -31.43
N LYS A 367 17.50 16.51 -30.36
CA LYS A 367 18.42 15.89 -29.42
C LYS A 367 17.68 15.24 -28.25
N TYR A 368 18.01 14.02 -27.99
CA TYR A 368 17.43 13.20 -26.95
C TYR A 368 18.49 12.48 -26.12
N GLN A 369 18.05 11.94 -25.02
CA GLN A 369 18.89 11.26 -24.06
C GLN A 369 18.21 9.95 -23.63
N LEU A 370 18.94 8.84 -23.71
CA LEU A 370 18.61 7.63 -22.96
C LEU A 370 19.06 7.81 -21.53
N ARG A 371 18.23 7.43 -20.57
CA ARG A 371 18.53 7.50 -19.14
C ARG A 371 18.24 6.17 -18.46
N TYR A 372 19.24 5.57 -17.80
CA TYR A 372 19.01 4.45 -16.90
C TYR A 372 18.56 5.00 -15.55
N ILE A 373 17.37 4.63 -15.11
CA ILE A 373 16.72 5.21 -13.93
C ILE A 373 16.41 4.11 -12.92
N MET A 374 16.83 4.30 -11.67
CA MET A 374 16.49 3.41 -10.55
C MET A 374 15.00 3.49 -10.22
N GLY A 375 14.37 2.34 -10.09
CA GLY A 375 12.92 2.22 -9.96
C GLY A 375 12.30 2.95 -8.76
N LYS A 376 12.97 2.92 -7.61
CA LYS A 376 12.46 3.50 -6.34
C LYS A 376 12.83 4.97 -6.17
N SER A 377 14.11 5.30 -6.21
CA SER A 377 14.61 6.66 -5.97
C SER A 377 14.43 7.61 -7.15
N LYS A 378 14.16 7.08 -8.34
CA LYS A 378 14.13 7.82 -9.60
C LYS A 378 15.47 8.49 -9.93
N ARG A 379 16.57 8.00 -9.34
CA ARG A 379 17.92 8.49 -9.61
C ARG A 379 18.40 8.00 -10.97
N VAL A 380 18.93 8.90 -11.77
CA VAL A 380 19.58 8.58 -13.05
C VAL A 380 20.99 8.07 -12.80
N LEU A 381 21.30 6.86 -13.23
CA LEU A 381 22.63 6.23 -13.09
C LEU A 381 23.52 6.42 -14.32
N ALA A 382 22.92 6.49 -15.50
CA ALA A 382 23.65 6.67 -16.75
C ALA A 382 22.82 7.46 -17.76
N ARG A 383 23.53 8.15 -18.66
CA ARG A 383 22.94 8.89 -19.78
C ARG A 383 23.69 8.54 -21.05
N LYS A 384 22.97 8.51 -22.17
CA LYS A 384 23.54 8.37 -23.51
C LYS A 384 22.77 9.27 -24.47
N ASP A 385 23.45 10.24 -25.03
CA ASP A 385 22.86 11.17 -26.00
C ASP A 385 22.71 10.51 -27.36
N PHE A 386 21.64 10.86 -28.06
CA PHE A 386 21.36 10.49 -29.43
C PHE A 386 20.51 11.56 -30.13
N VAL A 387 20.52 11.53 -31.44
CA VAL A 387 19.77 12.47 -32.30
C VAL A 387 18.70 11.68 -33.03
N VAL A 388 17.46 12.16 -32.96
CA VAL A 388 16.39 11.72 -33.82
C VAL A 388 16.49 12.48 -35.12
N THR A 389 16.73 11.77 -36.23
CA THR A 389 16.88 12.35 -37.57
C THR A 389 15.57 12.35 -38.31
N GLU A 390 15.49 13.23 -39.28
CA GLU A 390 14.36 13.27 -40.22
C GLU A 390 14.23 11.94 -40.96
N VAL A 391 13.01 11.60 -41.27
CA VAL A 391 12.66 10.47 -42.14
C VAL A 391 11.97 11.05 -43.40
N THR A 392 12.30 10.48 -44.54
CA THR A 392 11.70 10.85 -45.80
C THR A 392 10.97 9.65 -46.39
N GLY A 393 9.90 9.92 -47.11
CA GLY A 393 9.18 8.93 -47.89
C GLY A 393 9.04 9.39 -49.34
N ASN A 394 8.91 8.45 -50.25
CA ASN A 394 8.55 8.72 -51.65
C ASN A 394 7.34 7.85 -52.02
N LEU A 395 6.46 8.41 -52.84
CA LEU A 395 5.26 7.73 -53.30
C LEU A 395 5.19 7.85 -54.83
N GLU A 396 4.92 6.74 -55.49
CA GLU A 396 4.66 6.68 -56.94
C GLU A 396 3.31 6.04 -57.17
N ALA A 397 2.46 6.71 -57.96
CA ALA A 397 1.13 6.20 -58.34
C ALA A 397 0.75 6.73 -59.72
N LYS A 398 -0.25 6.14 -60.35
CA LYS A 398 -0.80 6.67 -61.61
C LYS A 398 -1.42 8.03 -61.33
N GLU A 399 -1.11 9.01 -62.20
CA GLU A 399 -1.61 10.39 -62.10
C GLU A 399 -3.14 10.50 -62.34
N ILE A 400 -3.70 9.62 -63.15
CA ILE A 400 -5.11 9.61 -63.52
C ILE A 400 -5.67 8.21 -63.28
N VAL A 401 -6.72 8.15 -62.48
CA VAL A 401 -7.47 6.91 -62.20
C VAL A 401 -8.96 7.17 -62.25
N SER A 402 -9.76 6.18 -62.57
CA SER A 402 -11.21 6.28 -62.59
C SER A 402 -11.75 6.34 -61.16
N ALA A 403 -12.84 7.09 -60.95
CA ALA A 403 -13.50 7.17 -59.69
C ALA A 403 -13.95 5.77 -59.22
N GLY A 404 -13.63 5.41 -57.98
CA GLY A 404 -13.95 4.09 -57.38
C GLY A 404 -13.04 2.93 -57.79
N ALA A 405 -12.00 3.19 -58.59
CA ALA A 405 -11.03 2.15 -58.94
C ALA A 405 -9.97 1.95 -57.87
N ASP A 406 -9.44 0.72 -57.79
CA ASP A 406 -8.26 0.45 -56.96
C ASP A 406 -7.03 1.13 -57.57
N ILE A 407 -6.23 1.73 -56.71
CA ILE A 407 -4.96 2.39 -57.10
C ILE A 407 -3.80 1.59 -56.46
N GLN A 408 -2.82 1.26 -57.28
CA GLN A 408 -1.56 0.71 -56.83
C GLN A 408 -0.60 1.86 -56.51
N ILE A 409 -0.04 1.85 -55.30
CA ILE A 409 0.92 2.84 -54.84
C ILE A 409 2.23 2.11 -54.55
N ILE A 410 3.32 2.55 -55.16
CA ILE A 410 4.67 2.14 -54.85
C ILE A 410 5.23 3.16 -53.85
N TRP A 411 5.81 2.70 -52.76
CA TRP A 411 6.31 3.62 -51.72
C TRP A 411 7.67 3.18 -51.18
N ILE A 412 8.44 4.15 -50.74
CA ILE A 412 9.68 3.99 -50.00
C ILE A 412 9.54 4.88 -48.76
N GLY A 413 9.72 4.30 -47.59
CA GLY A 413 9.58 5.03 -46.31
C GLY A 413 10.03 4.21 -45.15
N PRO A 414 9.93 4.74 -43.92
CA PRO A 414 10.45 4.08 -42.71
C PRO A 414 9.69 2.82 -42.34
N ASN A 415 8.43 2.66 -42.72
CA ASN A 415 7.55 1.54 -42.41
C ASN A 415 7.50 1.24 -40.88
N ASN A 416 7.35 2.28 -40.08
CA ASN A 416 7.20 2.11 -38.64
C ASN A 416 5.81 1.59 -38.28
N SER A 417 5.66 1.02 -37.10
CA SER A 417 4.34 0.62 -36.58
C SER A 417 3.38 1.80 -36.54
N GLY A 418 2.26 1.69 -37.24
CA GLY A 418 1.24 2.74 -37.34
C GLY A 418 1.43 3.72 -38.50
N ASP A 419 2.49 3.61 -39.32
CA ASP A 419 2.62 4.35 -40.52
C ASP A 419 1.54 3.94 -41.56
N TYR A 420 0.95 4.91 -42.26
CA TYR A 420 -0.07 4.65 -43.25
C TYR A 420 0.01 5.61 -44.44
N ILE A 421 -0.49 5.18 -45.56
CA ILE A 421 -0.64 5.98 -46.76
C ILE A 421 -2.12 6.32 -46.91
N THR A 422 -2.43 7.59 -47.20
CA THR A 422 -3.80 8.06 -47.34
C THR A 422 -3.99 8.85 -48.66
N ILE A 423 -5.23 8.86 -49.12
CA ILE A 423 -5.65 9.67 -50.25
C ILE A 423 -6.55 10.79 -49.73
N VAL A 424 -6.22 12.04 -50.05
CA VAL A 424 -6.96 13.23 -49.65
C VAL A 424 -7.05 14.21 -50.79
N PRO A 425 -8.05 15.12 -50.86
CA PRO A 425 -8.09 16.22 -51.83
C PRO A 425 -6.87 17.13 -51.67
N LYS A 426 -6.35 17.63 -52.77
CA LYS A 426 -5.22 18.56 -52.77
C LYS A 426 -5.54 19.81 -51.94
N GLY A 427 -4.66 20.17 -51.02
CA GLY A 427 -4.82 21.29 -50.10
C GLY A 427 -5.54 20.97 -48.79
N THR A 428 -5.84 19.70 -48.53
CA THR A 428 -6.35 19.25 -47.24
C THR A 428 -5.25 19.32 -46.16
N ASP A 429 -5.64 19.59 -44.94
CA ASP A 429 -4.74 19.57 -43.78
C ASP A 429 -4.02 18.23 -43.66
N GLU A 430 -2.73 18.23 -43.35
CA GLU A 430 -1.86 17.06 -43.28
C GLU A 430 -2.33 15.99 -42.29
N LYS A 431 -3.20 16.37 -41.36
CA LYS A 431 -3.75 15.43 -40.34
C LYS A 431 -5.09 14.82 -40.76
N THR A 432 -5.62 15.22 -41.90
CA THR A 432 -6.89 14.70 -42.42
C THR A 432 -6.66 13.46 -43.27
N TYR A 433 -7.48 12.44 -43.13
CA TYR A 433 -7.50 11.28 -44.00
C TYR A 433 -8.95 10.87 -44.32
N LEU A 434 -9.18 10.40 -45.52
CA LEU A 434 -10.49 9.89 -45.99
C LEU A 434 -10.47 8.39 -46.14
N ASN A 435 -9.41 7.87 -46.73
CA ASN A 435 -9.16 6.45 -46.92
C ASN A 435 -7.67 6.19 -46.70
N TYR A 436 -7.32 5.11 -46.05
CA TYR A 436 -5.92 4.83 -45.77
C TYR A 436 -5.62 3.32 -45.76
N THR A 437 -4.36 2.99 -45.93
CA THR A 437 -3.82 1.65 -45.76
C THR A 437 -2.53 1.73 -44.97
N TYR A 438 -2.34 0.79 -44.01
CA TYR A 438 -1.11 0.73 -43.26
C TYR A 438 0.04 0.23 -44.14
N THR A 439 1.23 0.84 -44.02
CA THR A 439 2.43 0.42 -44.74
C THR A 439 2.85 -0.99 -44.44
N SER A 440 2.48 -1.51 -43.26
CA SER A 440 2.75 -2.88 -42.83
C SER A 440 2.01 -3.96 -43.65
N TYR A 441 1.06 -3.60 -44.51
CA TYR A 441 0.29 -4.51 -45.40
C TYR A 441 0.83 -4.61 -46.82
N GLY A 442 1.85 -3.82 -47.18
CA GLY A 442 2.36 -3.80 -48.54
C GLY A 442 3.87 -3.89 -48.69
#